data_d0d757963cecdb1c31439836b9b1242e
#
_entry.id   d0d757963cecdb1c31439836b9b1242e
#
_cell.length_a   1.000
_cell.length_b   1.000
_cell.length_c   1.000
_cell.angle_alpha   90.00
_cell.angle_beta   90.00
_cell.angle_gamma   90.00
#
_symmetry.space_group_name_H-M   'P 1'
#
loop_
_entity.id
_entity.type
_entity.pdbx_description
1 polymer ?
#
loop_
_entity_poly.entity_id
_entity_poly.type
_entity_poly.pdbx_seq_one_letter_code
_entity_poly.pdbx_strand_id
1 'polypeptide(L)'
;MRITLDDNKIVFTSDLHLNHTKLCTSYETHFDRTRKYATIEEMNADIEKQWNDVVDDETTVFFLGDFTLGTPGSKLVDLFREYYAKLHFKHMYWLMGNHDHDIFKKLLKVLDEFPKITLVHDNHILLTHNGVNYLLQHYTYNDTNDKAYKDSDDSALNHYDSEGTFITYLVHGHTHEFAQTTKCNHKGVELVQNNVNWESYYRPVRIHELQPKDDGKTLVIVRGIPGSGKSTFAKKLLADLQSQGHKASHFESDNFWINEAGEYKFNPALLGVAHSKCFDDVFNALKGEDSFVIVSNTFVKRKELNPYLNEAALHGYNVSVFRMANDFGSIHNVPMETIDRMKVQFADYPGETIVRADN
;
A
#
# COMPACT_ATOMS: atom_id res chain seq x y z
N MET A 1 -3.23 13.18 1.90
CA MET A 1 -2.44 13.53 0.68
C MET A 1 -2.31 12.30 -0.22
N ARG A 2 -2.36 12.44 -1.57
CA ARG A 2 -2.13 11.33 -2.53
C ARG A 2 -0.86 11.60 -3.33
N ILE A 3 0.01 10.59 -3.43
CA ILE A 3 1.30 10.66 -4.13
C ILE A 3 1.43 9.43 -5.03
N THR A 4 1.85 9.61 -6.27
CA THR A 4 2.20 8.52 -7.18
C THR A 4 3.67 8.64 -7.56
N LEU A 5 4.44 7.59 -7.32
CA LEU A 5 5.86 7.52 -7.64
C LEU A 5 6.16 6.15 -8.25
N ASP A 6 6.90 6.16 -9.36
CA ASP A 6 7.38 4.93 -10.04
C ASP A 6 8.89 4.71 -9.82
N ASP A 7 9.50 5.47 -8.91
CA ASP A 7 10.90 5.35 -8.54
C ASP A 7 11.12 4.16 -7.59
N ASN A 8 12.10 3.33 -7.84
CA ASN A 8 12.40 2.15 -7.02
C ASN A 8 13.21 2.47 -5.74
N LYS A 9 13.72 3.70 -5.61
CA LYS A 9 14.47 4.16 -4.44
C LYS A 9 13.54 4.89 -3.47
N ILE A 10 12.70 4.13 -2.77
CA ILE A 10 11.79 4.62 -1.74
C ILE A 10 12.12 3.96 -0.42
N VAL A 11 12.19 4.77 0.65
CA VAL A 11 12.35 4.29 2.03
C VAL A 11 11.34 4.94 2.96
N PHE A 12 11.09 4.25 4.07
CA PHE A 12 10.21 4.69 5.15
C PHE A 12 10.99 4.70 6.46
N THR A 13 10.71 5.65 7.33
CA THR A 13 11.21 5.68 8.71
C THR A 13 10.34 6.58 9.56
N SER A 14 10.46 6.45 10.87
CA SER A 14 9.72 7.24 11.85
C SER A 14 10.48 7.28 13.17
N ASP A 15 10.07 8.20 14.06
CA ASP A 15 10.46 8.23 15.47
C ASP A 15 11.98 8.32 15.67
N LEU A 16 12.64 9.23 14.96
CA LEU A 16 14.08 9.47 15.17
C LEU A 16 14.36 9.94 16.59
N HIS A 17 13.49 10.81 17.14
CA HIS A 17 13.59 11.35 18.49
C HIS A 17 14.99 11.87 18.82
N LEU A 18 15.59 12.61 17.89
CA LEU A 18 16.91 13.22 18.12
C LEU A 18 16.93 14.02 19.41
N ASN A 19 18.01 13.94 20.16
CA ASN A 19 18.21 14.60 21.45
C ASN A 19 17.30 14.12 22.60
N HIS A 20 16.58 13.00 22.43
CA HIS A 20 15.70 12.45 23.48
C HIS A 20 16.50 11.56 24.45
N THR A 21 17.16 12.16 25.43
CA THR A 21 18.06 11.49 26.39
C THR A 21 17.40 10.33 27.15
N LYS A 22 16.08 10.41 27.42
CA LYS A 22 15.33 9.37 28.15
C LYS A 22 15.25 8.03 27.42
N LEU A 23 15.58 7.99 26.13
CA LEU A 23 15.68 6.76 25.36
C LEU A 23 17.02 6.04 25.51
N CYS A 24 18.02 6.68 26.14
CA CYS A 24 19.36 6.12 26.33
C CYS A 24 19.45 5.34 27.65
N THR A 25 20.23 4.26 27.66
CA THR A 25 20.39 3.38 28.82
C THR A 25 21.08 4.05 30.01
N SER A 26 21.86 5.09 29.78
CA SER A 26 22.54 5.88 30.83
C SER A 26 21.62 6.82 31.61
N TYR A 27 20.36 7.00 31.17
CA TYR A 27 19.43 7.88 31.88
C TYR A 27 18.82 7.16 33.09
N GLU A 28 18.81 7.84 34.26
CA GLU A 28 18.40 7.23 35.53
C GLU A 28 16.94 6.73 35.53
N THR A 29 16.05 7.46 34.81
CA THR A 29 14.64 7.11 34.66
C THR A 29 14.33 6.89 33.20
N HIS A 30 14.79 5.78 32.63
CA HIS A 30 14.54 5.41 31.25
C HIS A 30 13.12 4.85 31.08
N PHE A 31 12.62 4.86 29.86
CA PHE A 31 11.38 4.19 29.49
C PHE A 31 11.60 2.68 29.35
N ASP A 32 10.57 1.87 29.54
CA ASP A 32 10.59 0.42 29.33
C ASP A 32 11.08 0.03 27.92
N ARG A 33 10.92 0.92 26.95
CA ARG A 33 11.31 0.74 25.54
C ARG A 33 12.57 1.54 25.22
N THR A 34 13.57 1.49 26.10
CA THR A 34 14.85 2.18 25.92
C THR A 34 15.63 1.61 24.75
N ARG A 35 16.19 2.49 23.93
CA ARG A 35 17.06 2.12 22.81
C ARG A 35 18.40 1.55 23.30
N LYS A 36 19.08 0.82 22.41
CA LYS A 36 20.38 0.17 22.66
C LYS A 36 21.55 1.12 23.04
N TYR A 37 21.39 2.42 22.83
CA TYR A 37 22.46 3.41 22.97
C TYR A 37 22.71 3.80 24.43
N ALA A 38 24.00 3.92 24.79
CA ALA A 38 24.38 4.39 26.14
C ALA A 38 24.17 5.89 26.28
N THR A 39 24.49 6.68 25.29
CA THR A 39 24.43 8.16 25.36
C THR A 39 23.62 8.72 24.15
N ILE A 40 23.24 10.01 24.28
CA ILE A 40 22.51 10.72 23.23
C ILE A 40 23.41 10.99 22.01
N GLU A 41 24.69 11.26 22.24
CA GLU A 41 25.67 11.48 21.18
C GLU A 41 25.86 10.22 20.35
N GLU A 42 25.96 9.06 21.00
CA GLU A 42 26.02 7.75 20.34
C GLU A 42 24.77 7.50 19.52
N MET A 43 23.57 7.74 20.08
CA MET A 43 22.30 7.58 19.41
C MET A 43 22.21 8.46 18.15
N ASN A 44 22.48 9.75 18.29
CA ASN A 44 22.38 10.69 17.19
C ASN A 44 23.39 10.37 16.07
N ALA A 45 24.61 9.98 16.43
CA ALA A 45 25.65 9.62 15.46
C ALA A 45 25.30 8.31 14.70
N ASP A 46 24.76 7.31 15.40
CA ASP A 46 24.32 6.07 14.76
C ASP A 46 23.12 6.30 13.84
N ILE A 47 22.16 7.15 14.24
CA ILE A 47 21.02 7.55 13.38
C ILE A 47 21.53 8.16 12.07
N GLU A 48 22.44 9.13 12.13
CA GLU A 48 23.05 9.76 10.95
C GLU A 48 23.75 8.71 10.05
N LYS A 49 24.55 7.85 10.68
CA LYS A 49 25.30 6.79 9.97
C LYS A 49 24.35 5.79 9.29
N GLN A 50 23.42 5.21 10.05
CA GLN A 50 22.50 4.18 9.52
C GLN A 50 21.55 4.74 8.48
N TRP A 51 21.19 6.02 8.60
CA TRP A 51 20.43 6.70 7.55
C TRP A 51 21.23 6.75 6.25
N ASN A 52 22.44 7.30 6.29
CA ASN A 52 23.28 7.50 5.10
C ASN A 52 23.84 6.19 4.50
N ASP A 53 23.88 5.10 5.27
CA ASP A 53 24.19 3.75 4.77
C ASP A 53 23.06 3.18 3.87
N VAL A 54 21.83 3.66 4.02
CA VAL A 54 20.64 3.16 3.29
C VAL A 54 20.15 4.14 2.24
N VAL A 55 20.24 5.44 2.52
CA VAL A 55 19.66 6.55 1.77
C VAL A 55 20.74 7.30 1.03
N ASP A 56 20.58 7.50 -0.26
CA ASP A 56 21.44 8.34 -1.12
C ASP A 56 20.66 9.56 -1.66
N ASP A 57 21.35 10.42 -2.42
CA ASP A 57 20.76 11.65 -2.99
C ASP A 57 19.71 11.40 -4.09
N GLU A 58 19.49 10.14 -4.48
CA GLU A 58 18.44 9.71 -5.41
C GLU A 58 17.24 9.07 -4.69
N THR A 59 17.30 8.91 -3.39
CA THR A 59 16.28 8.20 -2.59
C THR A 59 15.19 9.14 -2.12
N THR A 60 13.93 8.78 -2.37
CA THR A 60 12.75 9.45 -1.79
C THR A 60 12.44 8.86 -0.42
N VAL A 61 12.28 9.72 0.57
CA VAL A 61 12.02 9.34 1.97
C VAL A 61 10.61 9.70 2.37
N PHE A 62 9.88 8.75 2.94
CA PHE A 62 8.65 8.99 3.68
C PHE A 62 8.96 8.92 5.18
N PHE A 63 9.07 10.09 5.80
CA PHE A 63 9.30 10.22 7.22
C PHE A 63 7.97 10.38 7.95
N LEU A 64 7.60 9.39 8.76
CA LEU A 64 6.28 9.30 9.39
C LEU A 64 6.22 9.96 10.77
N GLY A 65 7.08 10.93 11.02
CA GLY A 65 6.99 11.83 12.18
C GLY A 65 7.92 11.52 13.33
N ASP A 66 7.86 12.41 14.32
CA ASP A 66 8.65 12.42 15.55
C ASP A 66 10.16 12.53 15.32
N PHE A 67 10.52 13.69 14.74
CA PHE A 67 11.91 14.01 14.41
C PHE A 67 12.78 14.20 15.65
N THR A 68 12.31 14.96 16.65
CA THR A 68 13.07 15.29 17.85
C THR A 68 12.18 15.44 19.08
N LEU A 69 12.72 15.08 20.23
CA LEU A 69 12.10 15.36 21.51
C LEU A 69 13.18 15.76 22.54
N GLY A 70 12.89 16.81 23.32
CA GLY A 70 13.87 17.35 24.29
C GLY A 70 14.71 18.53 23.78
N THR A 71 14.63 18.85 22.49
CA THR A 71 15.28 20.03 21.91
C THR A 71 14.50 21.30 22.26
N PRO A 72 15.14 22.33 22.86
CA PRO A 72 14.48 23.60 23.13
C PRO A 72 13.89 24.23 21.89
N GLY A 73 12.67 24.78 21.98
CA GLY A 73 11.96 25.32 20.84
C GLY A 73 12.75 26.36 20.03
N SER A 74 13.58 27.17 20.66
CA SER A 74 14.46 28.16 19.99
C SER A 74 15.54 27.53 19.12
N LYS A 75 15.88 26.24 19.31
CA LYS A 75 16.93 25.52 18.60
C LYS A 75 16.40 24.53 17.56
N LEU A 76 15.07 24.36 17.43
CA LEU A 76 14.47 23.36 16.55
C LEU A 76 14.84 23.54 15.08
N VAL A 77 14.82 24.78 14.58
CA VAL A 77 15.18 25.07 13.18
C VAL A 77 16.67 24.85 12.94
N ASP A 78 17.53 25.24 13.89
CA ASP A 78 18.98 25.05 13.76
C ASP A 78 19.35 23.56 13.80
N LEU A 79 18.70 22.78 14.66
CA LEU A 79 18.83 21.31 14.64
C LEU A 79 18.42 20.74 13.28
N PHE A 80 17.29 21.19 12.75
CA PHE A 80 16.84 20.70 11.44
C PHE A 80 17.80 21.10 10.31
N ARG A 81 18.32 22.33 10.30
CA ARG A 81 19.35 22.75 9.34
C ARG A 81 20.59 21.86 9.40
N GLU A 82 21.03 21.51 10.61
CA GLU A 82 22.17 20.61 10.81
C GLU A 82 21.93 19.25 10.16
N TYR A 83 20.79 18.60 10.45
CA TYR A 83 20.48 17.28 9.89
C TYR A 83 20.12 17.32 8.41
N TYR A 84 19.46 18.38 7.94
CA TYR A 84 19.22 18.58 6.51
C TYR A 84 20.52 18.65 5.69
N ALA A 85 21.58 19.17 6.27
CA ALA A 85 22.91 19.23 5.63
C ALA A 85 23.69 17.90 5.69
N LYS A 86 23.38 17.04 6.66
CA LYS A 86 24.11 15.78 6.91
C LYS A 86 23.43 14.54 6.32
N LEU A 87 22.10 14.54 6.25
CA LEU A 87 21.34 13.40 5.78
C LEU A 87 21.16 13.46 4.26
N HIS A 88 21.48 12.35 3.58
CA HIS A 88 21.23 12.20 2.15
C HIS A 88 19.76 11.94 1.88
N PHE A 89 19.19 12.53 0.85
CA PHE A 89 17.90 12.22 0.24
C PHE A 89 17.66 13.09 -1.01
N LYS A 90 16.89 12.53 -1.94
CA LYS A 90 16.39 13.26 -3.12
C LYS A 90 15.25 14.20 -2.74
N HIS A 91 14.27 13.65 -2.03
CA HIS A 91 13.11 14.37 -1.51
C HIS A 91 12.58 13.66 -0.26
N MET A 92 12.11 14.44 0.71
CA MET A 92 11.49 13.91 1.92
C MET A 92 10.05 14.42 2.04
N TYR A 93 9.10 13.49 2.11
CA TYR A 93 7.74 13.75 2.56
C TYR A 93 7.69 13.50 4.06
N TRP A 94 7.50 14.56 4.82
CA TRP A 94 7.48 14.49 6.28
C TRP A 94 6.03 14.62 6.77
N LEU A 95 5.46 13.49 7.20
CA LEU A 95 4.16 13.42 7.86
C LEU A 95 4.34 13.76 9.34
N MET A 96 3.46 14.61 9.87
CA MET A 96 3.58 15.12 11.24
C MET A 96 3.27 14.03 12.27
N GLY A 97 4.22 13.78 13.20
CA GLY A 97 4.01 12.99 14.41
C GLY A 97 3.47 13.84 15.56
N ASN A 98 3.19 13.20 16.69
CA ASN A 98 2.64 13.91 17.87
C ASN A 98 3.64 14.86 18.54
N HIS A 99 4.93 14.67 18.33
CA HIS A 99 5.98 15.56 18.84
C HIS A 99 6.45 16.62 17.84
N ASP A 100 5.92 16.64 16.62
CA ASP A 100 6.39 17.53 15.55
C ASP A 100 5.68 18.89 15.47
N HIS A 101 4.62 19.11 16.24
CA HIS A 101 3.78 20.29 16.11
C HIS A 101 4.56 21.61 16.16
N ASP A 102 5.50 21.75 17.10
CA ASP A 102 6.28 22.98 17.28
C ASP A 102 7.33 23.17 16.19
N ILE A 103 7.98 22.10 15.74
CA ILE A 103 8.96 22.17 14.65
C ILE A 103 8.28 22.49 13.32
N PHE A 104 7.13 21.90 13.02
CA PHE A 104 6.35 22.20 11.82
C PHE A 104 5.99 23.69 11.74
N LYS A 105 5.44 24.26 12.83
CA LYS A 105 5.12 25.71 12.88
C LYS A 105 6.31 26.61 12.58
N LYS A 106 7.52 26.18 12.94
CA LYS A 106 8.73 26.95 12.74
C LYS A 106 9.30 26.75 11.33
N LEU A 107 9.35 25.52 10.85
CA LEU A 107 9.84 25.19 9.52
C LEU A 107 8.97 25.83 8.42
N LEU A 108 7.65 25.91 8.61
CA LEU A 108 6.76 26.62 7.68
C LEU A 108 7.17 28.07 7.41
N LYS A 109 7.83 28.74 8.35
CA LYS A 109 8.27 30.13 8.20
C LYS A 109 9.56 30.28 7.40
N VAL A 110 10.28 29.19 7.21
CA VAL A 110 11.60 29.14 6.57
C VAL A 110 11.69 27.99 5.56
N LEU A 111 10.55 27.52 5.06
CA LEU A 111 10.47 26.33 4.21
C LEU A 111 11.26 26.49 2.90
N ASP A 112 11.39 27.73 2.41
CA ASP A 112 12.19 28.07 1.21
C ASP A 112 13.68 27.69 1.37
N GLU A 113 14.17 27.56 2.60
CA GLU A 113 15.53 27.08 2.88
C GLU A 113 15.68 25.56 2.61
N PHE A 114 14.56 24.83 2.51
CA PHE A 114 14.53 23.36 2.46
C PHE A 114 13.75 22.82 1.25
N PRO A 115 14.21 23.09 0.01
CA PRO A 115 13.45 22.76 -1.21
C PRO A 115 13.22 21.25 -1.44
N LYS A 116 13.98 20.39 -0.76
CA LYS A 116 13.81 18.93 -0.83
C LYS A 116 12.78 18.39 0.16
N ILE A 117 12.04 19.25 0.90
CA ILE A 117 11.09 18.84 1.94
C ILE A 117 9.66 19.21 1.57
N THR A 118 8.75 18.26 1.74
CA THR A 118 7.31 18.53 1.76
C THR A 118 6.77 18.20 3.14
N LEU A 119 6.30 19.22 3.88
CA LEU A 119 5.62 19.02 5.16
C LEU A 119 4.17 18.62 4.89
N VAL A 120 3.77 17.44 5.35
CA VAL A 120 2.44 16.89 5.17
C VAL A 120 1.62 17.13 6.43
N HIS A 121 0.58 17.97 6.31
CA HIS A 121 -0.31 18.33 7.43
C HIS A 121 -1.51 17.39 7.55
N ASP A 122 -1.78 16.59 6.53
CA ASP A 122 -2.77 15.53 6.60
C ASP A 122 -2.30 14.45 7.57
N ASN A 123 -3.21 13.75 8.22
CA ASN A 123 -2.86 12.67 9.14
C ASN A 123 -2.30 11.43 8.42
N HIS A 124 -2.34 11.41 7.08
CA HIS A 124 -1.94 10.26 6.28
C HIS A 124 -1.45 10.64 4.88
N ILE A 125 -0.71 9.71 4.27
CA ILE A 125 -0.33 9.73 2.85
C ILE A 125 -0.82 8.43 2.21
N LEU A 126 -1.52 8.53 1.08
CA LEU A 126 -1.73 7.41 0.17
C LEU A 126 -0.66 7.47 -0.91
N LEU A 127 0.31 6.57 -0.82
CA LEU A 127 1.35 6.38 -1.83
C LEU A 127 0.91 5.28 -2.79
N THR A 128 0.88 5.58 -4.09
CA THR A 128 0.77 4.57 -5.15
C THR A 128 2.13 4.41 -5.82
N HIS A 129 2.69 3.20 -5.77
CA HIS A 129 3.97 2.84 -6.38
C HIS A 129 3.80 1.59 -7.24
N ASN A 130 4.12 1.68 -8.53
CA ASN A 130 3.94 0.59 -9.51
C ASN A 130 2.55 -0.07 -9.43
N GLY A 131 1.52 0.76 -9.24
CA GLY A 131 0.15 0.29 -9.14
C GLY A 131 -0.28 -0.27 -7.78
N VAL A 132 0.60 -0.33 -6.80
CA VAL A 132 0.34 -0.83 -5.44
C VAL A 132 0.14 0.34 -4.49
N ASN A 133 -0.86 0.25 -3.61
CA ASN A 133 -1.23 1.30 -2.68
C ASN A 133 -0.68 1.03 -1.27
N TYR A 134 0.01 2.03 -0.74
CA TYR A 134 0.56 2.07 0.62
C TYR A 134 -0.14 3.18 1.39
N LEU A 135 -0.78 2.85 2.49
CA LEU A 135 -1.35 3.84 3.40
C LEU A 135 -0.37 4.10 4.54
N LEU A 136 0.10 5.34 4.62
CA LEU A 136 1.14 5.76 5.56
C LEU A 136 0.52 6.72 6.58
N GLN A 137 0.77 6.50 7.86
CA GLN A 137 0.41 7.41 8.95
C GLN A 137 1.37 7.29 10.13
N HIS A 138 1.32 8.24 11.05
CA HIS A 138 2.17 8.17 12.25
C HIS A 138 1.66 7.13 13.25
N TYR A 139 0.35 7.16 13.55
CA TYR A 139 -0.27 6.26 14.52
C TYR A 139 -0.53 4.86 13.96
N THR A 140 -0.68 3.88 14.86
CA THR A 140 -1.14 2.54 14.47
C THR A 140 -2.55 2.57 13.89
N TYR A 141 -2.85 1.59 13.06
CA TYR A 141 -4.23 1.25 12.72
C TYR A 141 -4.86 0.46 13.88
N ASN A 142 -6.19 0.40 13.94
CA ASN A 142 -6.93 -0.09 15.09
C ASN A 142 -6.39 -1.44 15.60
N ASP A 143 -5.78 -1.43 16.78
CA ASP A 143 -5.41 -2.63 17.50
C ASP A 143 -6.42 -2.88 18.62
N THR A 144 -7.32 -3.84 18.39
CA THR A 144 -8.37 -4.20 19.36
C THR A 144 -7.82 -4.89 20.60
N ASN A 145 -6.54 -5.29 20.62
CA ASN A 145 -5.95 -6.11 21.67
C ASN A 145 -5.08 -5.35 22.66
N ASP A 146 -4.62 -4.16 22.36
CA ASP A 146 -3.76 -3.40 23.25
C ASP A 146 -4.43 -2.14 23.79
N LYS A 147 -4.89 -2.23 25.06
CA LYS A 147 -5.40 -1.08 25.83
C LYS A 147 -4.32 0.00 26.10
N ALA A 148 -3.05 -0.26 25.76
CA ALA A 148 -1.94 0.65 25.96
C ALA A 148 -1.89 1.74 24.89
N TYR A 149 -2.42 1.50 23.68
CA TYR A 149 -2.41 2.47 22.59
C TYR A 149 -3.77 3.13 22.42
N LYS A 150 -3.95 4.26 23.09
CA LYS A 150 -5.15 5.11 22.92
C LYS A 150 -5.19 5.86 21.59
N ASP A 151 -4.12 5.80 20.84
CA ASP A 151 -3.83 6.68 19.71
C ASP A 151 -3.77 5.91 18.37
N SER A 152 -4.70 4.97 18.16
CA SER A 152 -4.92 4.38 16.85
C SER A 152 -5.86 5.27 16.02
N ASP A 153 -5.64 5.38 14.72
CA ASP A 153 -6.48 6.14 13.80
C ASP A 153 -6.82 5.34 12.54
N ASP A 154 -8.06 4.88 12.44
CA ASP A 154 -8.60 4.18 11.27
C ASP A 154 -9.31 5.10 10.28
N SER A 155 -9.34 6.41 10.51
CA SER A 155 -10.12 7.33 9.69
C SER A 155 -9.72 7.27 8.22
N ALA A 156 -8.43 7.22 7.94
CA ALA A 156 -7.89 7.10 6.59
C ALA A 156 -8.23 5.77 5.94
N LEU A 157 -8.09 4.65 6.66
CA LEU A 157 -8.41 3.32 6.15
C LEU A 157 -9.91 3.20 5.82
N ASN A 158 -10.77 3.69 6.71
CA ASN A 158 -12.23 3.76 6.48
C ASN A 158 -12.60 4.64 5.28
N HIS A 159 -11.91 5.78 5.10
CA HIS A 159 -12.13 6.69 3.98
C HIS A 159 -11.83 5.99 2.65
N TYR A 160 -10.66 5.38 2.51
CA TYR A 160 -10.26 4.72 1.27
C TYR A 160 -11.08 3.47 0.96
N ASP A 161 -11.49 2.70 1.98
CA ASP A 161 -12.44 1.60 1.81
C ASP A 161 -13.77 2.10 1.23
N SER A 162 -14.30 3.23 1.74
CA SER A 162 -15.56 3.80 1.26
C SER A 162 -15.49 4.29 -0.18
N GLU A 163 -14.30 4.67 -0.65
CA GLU A 163 -14.03 5.03 -2.05
C GLU A 163 -13.76 3.82 -2.95
N GLY A 164 -13.67 2.61 -2.39
CA GLY A 164 -13.26 1.40 -3.11
C GLY A 164 -11.79 1.40 -3.51
N THR A 165 -10.96 2.16 -2.78
CA THR A 165 -9.50 2.16 -2.97
C THR A 165 -8.91 1.04 -2.12
N PHE A 166 -8.35 0.03 -2.78
CA PHE A 166 -7.72 -1.07 -2.09
C PHE A 166 -6.32 -0.67 -1.56
N ILE A 167 -6.07 -0.93 -0.28
CA ILE A 167 -4.77 -0.69 0.37
C ILE A 167 -4.04 -2.02 0.54
N THR A 168 -2.87 -2.13 -0.05
CA THR A 168 -2.04 -3.35 0.04
C THR A 168 -1.16 -3.33 1.29
N TYR A 169 -0.55 -2.18 1.60
CA TYR A 169 0.37 -2.04 2.73
C TYR A 169 -0.13 -0.98 3.70
N LEU A 170 -0.13 -1.34 4.99
CA LEU A 170 -0.31 -0.41 6.10
C LEU A 170 1.06 -0.12 6.70
N VAL A 171 1.41 1.16 6.87
CA VAL A 171 2.72 1.56 7.38
C VAL A 171 2.56 2.64 8.45
N HIS A 172 3.19 2.44 9.59
CA HIS A 172 3.08 3.35 10.73
C HIS A 172 4.38 3.49 11.53
N GLY A 173 4.41 4.45 12.46
CA GLY A 173 5.43 4.64 13.47
C GLY A 173 4.86 4.57 14.89
N HIS A 174 5.24 5.50 15.76
CA HIS A 174 4.67 5.86 17.06
C HIS A 174 4.87 4.85 18.21
N THR A 175 4.84 3.55 17.97
CA THR A 175 4.74 2.56 19.05
C THR A 175 6.04 2.32 19.82
N HIS A 176 7.18 2.66 19.24
CA HIS A 176 8.52 2.35 19.80
C HIS A 176 8.73 0.86 20.08
N GLU A 177 7.99 -0.02 19.39
CA GLU A 177 8.16 -1.46 19.52
C GLU A 177 9.29 -1.96 18.61
N PHE A 178 9.91 -3.07 19.03
CA PHE A 178 10.95 -3.73 18.21
C PHE A 178 10.36 -4.63 17.11
N ALA A 179 9.07 -4.94 17.20
CA ALA A 179 8.39 -5.74 16.21
C ALA A 179 8.29 -4.97 14.88
N GLN A 180 8.75 -5.59 13.79
CA GLN A 180 8.70 -5.03 12.43
C GLN A 180 7.29 -5.06 11.84
N THR A 181 6.48 -6.02 12.27
CA THR A 181 5.08 -6.15 11.89
C THR A 181 4.24 -6.39 13.12
N THR A 182 3.05 -5.83 13.11
CA THR A 182 1.99 -6.10 14.10
C THR A 182 0.70 -6.40 13.34
N LYS A 183 -0.36 -6.74 14.09
CA LYS A 183 -1.66 -7.03 13.49
C LYS A 183 -2.69 -6.04 13.97
N CYS A 184 -3.57 -5.61 13.09
CA CYS A 184 -4.74 -4.83 13.44
C CYS A 184 -6.01 -5.51 12.93
N ASN A 185 -7.16 -5.17 13.51
CA ASN A 185 -8.44 -5.68 13.05
C ASN A 185 -9.24 -4.54 12.40
N HIS A 186 -9.55 -4.68 11.12
CA HIS A 186 -10.38 -3.73 10.40
C HIS A 186 -11.66 -4.41 9.92
N LYS A 187 -12.81 -4.01 10.46
CA LYS A 187 -14.13 -4.56 10.11
C LYS A 187 -14.21 -6.10 10.19
N GLY A 188 -13.54 -6.69 11.18
CA GLY A 188 -13.52 -8.14 11.37
C GLY A 188 -12.43 -8.88 10.57
N VAL A 189 -11.62 -8.18 9.78
CA VAL A 189 -10.49 -8.73 9.03
C VAL A 189 -9.19 -8.39 9.75
N GLU A 190 -8.37 -9.42 10.03
CA GLU A 190 -7.03 -9.23 10.56
C GLU A 190 -6.09 -8.79 9.44
N LEU A 191 -5.39 -7.66 9.64
CA LEU A 191 -4.47 -7.07 8.69
C LEU A 191 -3.08 -6.94 9.29
N VAL A 192 -2.05 -7.15 8.47
CA VAL A 192 -0.66 -6.85 8.83
C VAL A 192 -0.39 -5.37 8.64
N GLN A 193 0.19 -4.74 9.65
CA GLN A 193 0.71 -3.39 9.57
C GLN A 193 2.23 -3.38 9.80
N ASN A 194 2.93 -2.54 9.05
CA ASN A 194 4.37 -2.42 9.08
C ASN A 194 4.79 -1.28 10.00
N ASN A 195 5.53 -1.62 11.03
CA ASN A 195 6.09 -0.65 11.96
C ASN A 195 7.47 -0.22 11.47
N VAL A 196 7.61 1.05 11.09
CA VAL A 196 8.86 1.62 10.58
C VAL A 196 9.50 2.61 11.55
N ASN A 197 9.13 2.54 12.83
CA ASN A 197 9.81 3.30 13.86
C ASN A 197 11.30 2.89 13.96
N TRP A 198 12.12 3.76 14.53
CA TRP A 198 13.57 3.53 14.58
C TRP A 198 13.95 2.22 15.28
N GLU A 199 13.26 1.85 16.35
CA GLU A 199 13.53 0.65 17.16
C GLU A 199 13.34 -0.65 16.40
N SER A 200 12.44 -0.68 15.40
CA SER A 200 12.13 -1.90 14.64
C SER A 200 13.28 -2.33 13.73
N TYR A 201 14.05 -1.39 13.20
CA TYR A 201 15.09 -1.68 12.21
C TYR A 201 16.43 -1.03 12.50
N TYR A 202 16.48 0.01 13.31
CA TYR A 202 17.63 0.88 13.52
C TYR A 202 18.22 1.47 12.22
N ARG A 203 17.39 1.62 11.20
CA ARG A 203 17.69 2.22 9.89
C ARG A 203 16.39 2.51 9.13
N PRO A 204 16.43 3.35 8.08
CA PRO A 204 15.31 3.44 7.13
C PRO A 204 15.00 2.11 6.45
N VAL A 205 13.72 1.86 6.15
CA VAL A 205 13.20 0.59 5.59
C VAL A 205 12.93 0.79 4.11
N ARG A 206 13.46 -0.09 3.26
CA ARG A 206 13.19 -0.03 1.81
C ARG A 206 11.80 -0.55 1.49
N ILE A 207 11.18 0.00 0.44
CA ILE A 207 9.82 -0.35 0.03
C ILE A 207 9.61 -1.86 -0.17
N HIS A 208 10.61 -2.58 -0.68
CA HIS A 208 10.52 -4.03 -0.91
C HIS A 208 10.70 -4.88 0.37
N GLU A 209 11.00 -4.26 1.50
CA GLU A 209 11.13 -4.95 2.79
C GLU A 209 9.82 -4.95 3.59
N LEU A 210 8.83 -4.16 3.14
CA LEU A 210 7.51 -4.14 3.79
C LEU A 210 6.76 -5.44 3.53
N GLN A 211 6.01 -5.88 4.54
CA GLN A 211 5.15 -7.04 4.41
C GLN A 211 3.78 -6.62 3.87
N PRO A 212 3.19 -7.40 2.95
CA PRO A 212 1.86 -7.10 2.43
C PRO A 212 0.80 -7.27 3.52
N LYS A 213 -0.37 -6.69 3.26
CA LYS A 213 -1.55 -6.68 4.15
C LYS A 213 -1.99 -8.07 4.61
N ASP A 214 -1.64 -9.13 3.90
CA ASP A 214 -2.18 -10.48 4.05
C ASP A 214 -1.08 -11.54 3.98
N ASP A 215 -1.37 -12.72 4.53
CA ASP A 215 -0.55 -13.93 4.63
C ASP A 215 -0.46 -14.77 3.33
N GLY A 216 -0.68 -14.17 2.18
CA GLY A 216 -0.42 -14.79 0.88
C GLY A 216 -1.64 -15.12 0.04
N LYS A 217 -2.86 -14.77 0.45
CA LYS A 217 -4.06 -14.90 -0.38
C LYS A 217 -4.23 -13.69 -1.30
N THR A 218 -4.48 -13.90 -2.59
CA THR A 218 -4.61 -12.80 -3.56
C THR A 218 -5.79 -13.01 -4.51
N LEU A 219 -6.68 -12.02 -4.59
CA LEU A 219 -7.63 -11.88 -5.68
C LEU A 219 -6.98 -11.12 -6.85
N VAL A 220 -6.83 -11.75 -8.00
CA VAL A 220 -6.31 -11.13 -9.21
C VAL A 220 -7.48 -10.76 -10.13
N ILE A 221 -7.66 -9.47 -10.37
CA ILE A 221 -8.67 -8.96 -11.31
C ILE A 221 -7.98 -8.60 -12.62
N VAL A 222 -8.36 -9.29 -13.69
CA VAL A 222 -7.87 -9.03 -15.06
C VAL A 222 -8.97 -8.35 -15.85
N ARG A 223 -8.76 -7.10 -16.24
CA ARG A 223 -9.75 -6.27 -16.93
C ARG A 223 -9.26 -5.76 -18.29
N GLY A 224 -10.20 -5.38 -19.16
CA GLY A 224 -9.90 -4.84 -20.50
C GLY A 224 -11.05 -5.05 -21.46
N ILE A 225 -11.03 -4.37 -22.60
CA ILE A 225 -12.05 -4.52 -23.66
C ILE A 225 -12.05 -5.93 -24.26
N PRO A 226 -13.12 -6.34 -24.96
CA PRO A 226 -13.10 -7.57 -25.76
C PRO A 226 -11.90 -7.61 -26.71
N GLY A 227 -11.20 -8.76 -26.78
CA GLY A 227 -10.01 -8.91 -27.63
C GLY A 227 -8.70 -8.37 -27.06
N SER A 228 -8.67 -7.88 -25.81
CA SER A 228 -7.42 -7.37 -25.20
C SER A 228 -6.48 -8.45 -24.65
N GLY A 229 -6.84 -9.74 -24.70
CA GLY A 229 -5.99 -10.85 -24.22
C GLY A 229 -6.21 -11.25 -22.76
N LYS A 230 -7.27 -10.81 -22.10
CA LYS A 230 -7.58 -11.12 -20.68
C LYS A 230 -7.53 -12.60 -20.34
N SER A 231 -8.33 -13.41 -21.04
CA SER A 231 -8.44 -14.84 -20.76
C SER A 231 -7.12 -15.59 -21.01
N THR A 232 -6.35 -15.18 -22.01
CA THR A 232 -5.02 -15.73 -22.29
C THR A 232 -4.06 -15.44 -21.15
N PHE A 233 -4.01 -14.18 -20.69
CA PHE A 233 -3.19 -13.77 -19.55
C PHE A 233 -3.61 -14.51 -18.27
N ALA A 234 -4.90 -14.53 -17.96
CA ALA A 234 -5.44 -15.17 -16.75
C ALA A 234 -5.16 -16.69 -16.73
N LYS A 235 -5.33 -17.38 -17.85
CA LYS A 235 -5.03 -18.82 -17.97
C LYS A 235 -3.54 -19.13 -17.83
N LYS A 236 -2.68 -18.29 -18.41
CA LYS A 236 -1.23 -18.42 -18.24
C LYS A 236 -0.84 -18.21 -16.78
N LEU A 237 -1.33 -17.15 -16.14
CA LEU A 237 -1.07 -16.87 -14.73
C LEU A 237 -1.55 -18.02 -13.83
N LEU A 238 -2.74 -18.57 -14.10
CA LEU A 238 -3.25 -19.75 -13.38
C LEU A 238 -2.29 -20.93 -13.47
N ALA A 239 -1.84 -21.25 -14.69
CA ALA A 239 -0.93 -22.36 -14.92
C ALA A 239 0.44 -22.15 -14.20
N ASP A 240 0.98 -20.92 -14.25
CA ASP A 240 2.22 -20.56 -13.60
C ASP A 240 2.12 -20.69 -12.06
N LEU A 241 1.03 -20.20 -11.46
CA LEU A 241 0.78 -20.31 -10.01
C LEU A 241 0.60 -21.77 -9.57
N GLN A 242 -0.16 -22.55 -10.32
CA GLN A 242 -0.36 -23.98 -10.03
C GLN A 242 0.94 -24.79 -10.17
N SER A 243 1.79 -24.44 -11.15
CA SER A 243 3.11 -25.06 -11.31
C SER A 243 4.07 -24.79 -10.13
N GLN A 244 3.86 -23.67 -9.42
CA GLN A 244 4.57 -23.29 -8.20
C GLN A 244 3.98 -23.90 -6.94
N GLY A 245 2.94 -24.73 -7.06
CA GLY A 245 2.30 -25.41 -5.94
C GLY A 245 1.21 -24.61 -5.21
N HIS A 246 0.80 -23.44 -5.74
CA HIS A 246 -0.29 -22.67 -5.18
C HIS A 246 -1.65 -23.27 -5.51
N LYS A 247 -2.59 -23.20 -4.57
CA LYS A 247 -4.00 -23.44 -4.84
C LYS A 247 -4.56 -22.20 -5.55
N ALA A 248 -4.94 -22.33 -6.81
CA ALA A 248 -5.41 -21.21 -7.60
C ALA A 248 -6.60 -21.61 -8.49
N SER A 249 -7.56 -20.70 -8.65
CA SER A 249 -8.74 -20.83 -9.50
C SER A 249 -8.91 -19.61 -10.41
N HIS A 250 -9.60 -19.80 -11.54
CA HIS A 250 -9.88 -18.75 -12.51
C HIS A 250 -11.34 -18.78 -12.95
N PHE A 251 -11.96 -17.60 -12.98
CA PHE A 251 -13.36 -17.38 -13.34
C PHE A 251 -13.51 -16.28 -14.38
N GLU A 252 -14.39 -16.49 -15.35
CA GLU A 252 -14.77 -15.51 -16.35
C GLU A 252 -16.24 -15.69 -16.74
N SER A 253 -16.95 -14.59 -16.99
CA SER A 253 -18.37 -14.64 -17.38
C SER A 253 -18.60 -15.41 -18.67
N ASP A 254 -17.61 -15.49 -19.55
CA ASP A 254 -17.66 -16.17 -20.82
C ASP A 254 -17.82 -17.70 -20.68
N ASN A 255 -17.40 -18.27 -19.53
CA ASN A 255 -17.61 -19.68 -19.23
C ASN A 255 -19.10 -20.06 -19.15
N PHE A 256 -19.99 -19.12 -18.83
CA PHE A 256 -21.44 -19.33 -18.80
C PHE A 256 -22.02 -19.68 -20.17
N TRP A 257 -21.37 -19.27 -21.26
CA TRP A 257 -21.84 -19.48 -22.62
C TRP A 257 -21.39 -20.79 -23.23
N ILE A 258 -20.55 -21.56 -22.55
CA ILE A 258 -20.05 -22.84 -23.05
C ILE A 258 -20.99 -23.95 -22.58
N ASN A 259 -21.64 -24.63 -23.51
CA ASN A 259 -22.51 -25.76 -23.21
C ASN A 259 -21.70 -27.05 -22.94
N GLU A 260 -22.39 -28.13 -22.54
CA GLU A 260 -21.76 -29.42 -22.24
C GLU A 260 -21.01 -30.04 -23.45
N ALA A 261 -21.35 -29.63 -24.67
CA ALA A 261 -20.65 -30.02 -25.89
C ALA A 261 -19.43 -29.14 -26.23
N GLY A 262 -19.10 -28.13 -25.37
CA GLY A 262 -17.98 -27.19 -25.59
C GLY A 262 -18.29 -26.09 -26.59
N GLU A 263 -19.55 -25.93 -27.02
CA GLU A 263 -19.94 -24.89 -27.97
C GLU A 263 -20.26 -23.57 -27.24
N TYR A 264 -19.74 -22.46 -27.77
CA TYR A 264 -20.03 -21.10 -27.24
C TYR A 264 -21.34 -20.57 -27.81
N LYS A 265 -22.34 -20.31 -26.95
CA LYS A 265 -23.68 -19.83 -27.32
C LYS A 265 -24.06 -18.57 -26.52
N PHE A 266 -23.64 -17.41 -27.02
CA PHE A 266 -23.95 -16.13 -26.39
C PHE A 266 -25.41 -15.73 -26.50
N ASN A 267 -26.02 -15.31 -25.39
CA ASN A 267 -27.38 -14.76 -25.34
C ASN A 267 -27.38 -13.43 -24.57
N PRO A 268 -27.51 -12.27 -25.22
CA PRO A 268 -27.47 -10.98 -24.57
C PRO A 268 -28.54 -10.78 -23.49
N ALA A 269 -29.68 -11.46 -23.58
CA ALA A 269 -30.72 -11.38 -22.53
C ALA A 269 -30.31 -11.99 -21.20
N LEU A 270 -29.30 -12.86 -21.17
CA LEU A 270 -28.78 -13.54 -19.99
C LEU A 270 -27.46 -12.96 -19.50
N LEU A 271 -27.01 -11.83 -20.04
CA LEU A 271 -25.71 -11.23 -19.66
C LEU A 271 -25.61 -10.95 -18.17
N GLY A 272 -26.67 -10.41 -17.56
CA GLY A 272 -26.72 -10.19 -16.11
C GLY A 272 -26.60 -11.48 -15.29
N VAL A 273 -27.21 -12.57 -15.77
CA VAL A 273 -27.14 -13.89 -15.13
C VAL A 273 -25.72 -14.45 -15.20
N ALA A 274 -25.05 -14.31 -16.35
CA ALA A 274 -23.67 -14.75 -16.53
C ALA A 274 -22.70 -14.02 -15.59
N HIS A 275 -22.86 -12.70 -15.43
CA HIS A 275 -22.06 -11.92 -14.48
C HIS A 275 -22.35 -12.28 -13.03
N SER A 276 -23.64 -12.48 -12.66
CA SER A 276 -24.02 -12.90 -11.31
C SER A 276 -23.42 -14.27 -10.97
N LYS A 277 -23.52 -15.23 -11.90
CA LYS A 277 -22.94 -16.57 -11.73
C LYS A 277 -21.42 -16.52 -11.54
N CYS A 278 -20.72 -15.75 -12.37
CA CYS A 278 -19.28 -15.55 -12.25
C CYS A 278 -18.90 -14.94 -10.88
N PHE A 279 -19.68 -13.96 -10.40
CA PHE A 279 -19.48 -13.37 -9.08
C PHE A 279 -19.68 -14.40 -7.97
N ASP A 280 -20.77 -15.20 -8.02
CA ASP A 280 -21.05 -16.24 -7.02
C ASP A 280 -19.93 -17.29 -6.96
N ASP A 281 -19.37 -17.66 -8.12
CA ASP A 281 -18.27 -18.63 -8.22
C ASP A 281 -16.98 -18.04 -7.59
N VAL A 282 -16.65 -16.77 -7.85
CA VAL A 282 -15.52 -16.05 -7.22
C VAL A 282 -15.74 -15.94 -5.72
N PHE A 283 -16.93 -15.54 -5.29
CA PHE A 283 -17.29 -15.42 -3.88
C PHE A 283 -17.12 -16.75 -3.12
N ASN A 284 -17.53 -17.86 -3.70
CA ASN A 284 -17.35 -19.18 -3.11
C ASN A 284 -15.87 -19.58 -3.03
N ALA A 285 -15.06 -19.22 -4.05
CA ALA A 285 -13.63 -19.48 -4.04
C ALA A 285 -12.91 -18.65 -2.96
N LEU A 286 -13.30 -17.36 -2.76
CA LEU A 286 -12.74 -16.50 -1.70
C LEU A 286 -13.04 -17.02 -0.29
N LYS A 287 -14.14 -17.74 -0.09
CA LYS A 287 -14.45 -18.43 1.18
C LYS A 287 -13.66 -19.71 1.36
N GLY A 288 -13.09 -20.24 0.31
CA GLY A 288 -12.36 -21.50 0.28
C GLY A 288 -10.90 -21.37 0.74
N GLU A 289 -10.11 -22.33 0.29
CA GLU A 289 -8.69 -22.45 0.63
C GLU A 289 -7.75 -21.99 -0.48
N ASP A 290 -8.27 -21.36 -1.54
CA ASP A 290 -7.45 -20.90 -2.66
C ASP A 290 -6.53 -19.78 -2.19
N SER A 291 -5.23 -19.90 -2.48
CA SER A 291 -4.26 -18.82 -2.24
C SER A 291 -4.39 -17.73 -3.30
N PHE A 292 -4.83 -18.10 -4.52
CA PHE A 292 -5.06 -17.17 -5.61
C PHE A 292 -6.41 -17.41 -6.24
N VAL A 293 -7.22 -16.37 -6.32
CA VAL A 293 -8.49 -16.36 -7.07
C VAL A 293 -8.35 -15.36 -8.20
N ILE A 294 -8.48 -15.80 -9.44
CA ILE A 294 -8.34 -14.96 -10.63
C ILE A 294 -9.73 -14.74 -11.23
N VAL A 295 -10.09 -13.51 -11.52
CA VAL A 295 -11.30 -13.17 -12.27
C VAL A 295 -10.95 -12.32 -13.48
N SER A 296 -11.41 -12.73 -14.67
CA SER A 296 -11.17 -11.99 -15.91
C SER A 296 -12.48 -11.61 -16.61
N ASN A 297 -12.83 -10.32 -16.57
CA ASN A 297 -13.99 -9.75 -17.23
C ASN A 297 -13.67 -8.36 -17.81
N THR A 298 -14.61 -7.76 -18.54
CA THR A 298 -14.38 -6.42 -19.13
C THR A 298 -14.15 -5.34 -18.06
N PHE A 299 -14.94 -5.32 -17.00
CA PHE A 299 -14.84 -4.37 -15.88
C PHE A 299 -14.59 -2.92 -16.34
N VAL A 300 -15.48 -2.44 -17.21
CA VAL A 300 -15.34 -1.12 -17.85
C VAL A 300 -15.44 0.01 -16.83
N LYS A 301 -16.31 -0.12 -15.85
CA LYS A 301 -16.58 0.89 -14.83
C LYS A 301 -16.02 0.46 -13.48
N ARG A 302 -15.46 1.40 -12.71
CA ARG A 302 -14.93 1.13 -11.37
C ARG A 302 -15.94 0.41 -10.46
N LYS A 303 -17.22 0.81 -10.51
CA LYS A 303 -18.27 0.21 -9.69
C LYS A 303 -18.48 -1.30 -9.94
N GLU A 304 -18.02 -1.82 -11.07
CA GLU A 304 -18.11 -3.25 -11.39
C GLU A 304 -17.07 -4.08 -10.62
N LEU A 305 -15.99 -3.45 -10.13
CA LEU A 305 -14.99 -4.09 -9.27
C LEU A 305 -15.43 -4.13 -7.81
N ASN A 306 -16.24 -3.15 -7.36
CA ASN A 306 -16.55 -2.97 -5.94
C ASN A 306 -17.06 -4.25 -5.23
N PRO A 307 -17.96 -5.07 -5.80
CA PRO A 307 -18.40 -6.31 -5.15
C PRO A 307 -17.23 -7.27 -4.87
N TYR A 308 -16.33 -7.42 -5.84
CA TYR A 308 -15.15 -8.29 -5.73
C TYR A 308 -14.15 -7.74 -4.69
N LEU A 309 -13.93 -6.43 -4.66
CA LEU A 309 -13.05 -5.76 -3.70
C LEU A 309 -13.56 -5.92 -2.27
N ASN A 310 -14.87 -5.77 -2.07
CA ASN A 310 -15.51 -5.92 -0.77
C ASN A 310 -15.37 -7.36 -0.26
N GLU A 311 -15.64 -8.35 -1.12
CA GLU A 311 -15.51 -9.76 -0.74
C GLU A 311 -14.06 -10.18 -0.51
N ALA A 312 -13.13 -9.68 -1.32
CA ALA A 312 -11.70 -9.89 -1.08
C ALA A 312 -11.27 -9.35 0.29
N ALA A 313 -11.67 -8.13 0.62
CA ALA A 313 -11.38 -7.53 1.92
C ALA A 313 -12.01 -8.34 3.07
N LEU A 314 -13.27 -8.78 2.91
CA LEU A 314 -13.99 -9.56 3.91
C LEU A 314 -13.32 -10.90 4.21
N HIS A 315 -12.70 -11.52 3.20
CA HIS A 315 -12.05 -12.82 3.30
C HIS A 315 -10.51 -12.77 3.39
N GLY A 316 -9.94 -11.58 3.62
CA GLY A 316 -8.50 -11.39 3.85
C GLY A 316 -7.62 -11.55 2.60
N TYR A 317 -8.16 -11.32 1.40
CA TYR A 317 -7.39 -11.38 0.17
C TYR A 317 -6.79 -10.02 -0.18
N ASN A 318 -5.51 -10.01 -0.54
CA ASN A 318 -4.91 -8.91 -1.30
C ASN A 318 -5.60 -8.78 -2.67
N VAL A 319 -5.59 -7.58 -3.26
CA VAL A 319 -6.12 -7.43 -4.62
C VAL A 319 -5.03 -6.89 -5.54
N SER A 320 -4.83 -7.57 -6.67
CA SER A 320 -4.00 -7.10 -7.77
C SER A 320 -4.88 -6.89 -9.00
N VAL A 321 -4.85 -5.69 -9.58
CA VAL A 321 -5.65 -5.37 -10.76
C VAL A 321 -4.74 -5.20 -11.97
N PHE A 322 -5.00 -5.98 -13.03
CA PHE A 322 -4.29 -5.92 -14.30
C PHE A 322 -5.22 -5.42 -15.40
N ARG A 323 -4.83 -4.34 -16.08
CA ARG A 323 -5.52 -3.84 -17.27
C ARG A 323 -4.79 -4.31 -18.52
N MET A 324 -5.48 -5.13 -19.30
CA MET A 324 -4.99 -5.54 -20.62
C MET A 324 -5.26 -4.43 -21.63
N ALA A 325 -4.20 -3.79 -22.14
CA ALA A 325 -4.30 -2.64 -23.04
C ALA A 325 -3.95 -2.96 -24.50
N ASN A 326 -4.03 -4.24 -24.90
CA ASN A 326 -3.84 -4.69 -26.27
C ASN A 326 -5.16 -4.70 -27.06
N ASP A 327 -5.06 -4.79 -28.38
CA ASP A 327 -6.19 -4.98 -29.28
C ASP A 327 -5.83 -6.06 -30.31
N PHE A 328 -6.15 -7.33 -29.99
CA PHE A 328 -5.91 -8.49 -30.85
C PHE A 328 -7.14 -8.86 -31.70
N GLY A 329 -8.19 -8.04 -31.63
CA GLY A 329 -9.49 -8.34 -32.22
C GLY A 329 -10.35 -9.28 -31.36
N SER A 330 -11.68 -9.13 -31.46
CA SER A 330 -12.63 -9.92 -30.66
C SER A 330 -12.86 -11.28 -31.30
N ILE A 331 -12.59 -12.37 -30.59
CA ILE A 331 -12.87 -13.76 -31.03
C ILE A 331 -14.35 -14.13 -30.93
N HIS A 332 -15.17 -13.36 -30.22
CA HIS A 332 -16.60 -13.61 -30.02
C HIS A 332 -17.48 -12.70 -30.87
N ASN A 333 -16.94 -12.11 -31.97
CA ASN A 333 -17.67 -11.24 -32.90
C ASN A 333 -18.46 -10.10 -32.23
N VAL A 334 -17.89 -9.50 -31.13
CA VAL A 334 -18.51 -8.34 -30.48
C VAL A 334 -18.58 -7.19 -31.49
N PRO A 335 -19.76 -6.54 -31.69
CA PRO A 335 -19.87 -5.42 -32.62
C PRO A 335 -18.88 -4.29 -32.29
N MET A 336 -18.23 -3.73 -33.31
CA MET A 336 -17.25 -2.65 -33.16
C MET A 336 -17.83 -1.44 -32.40
N GLU A 337 -19.08 -1.07 -32.68
CA GLU A 337 -19.77 0.01 -31.95
C GLU A 337 -19.82 -0.25 -30.45
N THR A 338 -20.00 -1.51 -30.04
CA THR A 338 -19.96 -1.89 -28.61
C THR A 338 -18.58 -1.78 -28.05
N ILE A 339 -17.53 -2.19 -28.78
CA ILE A 339 -16.14 -2.07 -28.38
C ILE A 339 -15.75 -0.60 -28.25
N ASP A 340 -16.12 0.25 -29.22
CA ASP A 340 -15.79 1.67 -29.20
C ASP A 340 -16.50 2.39 -28.03
N ARG A 341 -17.76 2.05 -27.76
CA ARG A 341 -18.46 2.54 -26.57
C ARG A 341 -17.75 2.12 -25.28
N MET A 342 -17.28 0.88 -25.19
CA MET A 342 -16.52 0.40 -24.03
C MET A 342 -15.20 1.16 -23.89
N LYS A 343 -14.46 1.41 -24.98
CA LYS A 343 -13.22 2.21 -24.97
C LYS A 343 -13.45 3.60 -24.38
N VAL A 344 -14.51 4.29 -24.79
CA VAL A 344 -14.87 5.63 -24.30
C VAL A 344 -15.26 5.62 -22.82
N GLN A 345 -15.94 4.57 -22.37
CA GLN A 345 -16.43 4.45 -21.00
C GLN A 345 -15.43 3.81 -20.04
N PHE A 346 -14.30 3.32 -20.54
CA PHE A 346 -13.31 2.60 -19.74
C PHE A 346 -12.68 3.50 -18.72
N ALA A 347 -13.05 3.32 -17.45
CA ALA A 347 -12.53 4.15 -16.35
C ALA A 347 -11.20 3.59 -15.86
N ASP A 348 -10.21 4.45 -15.69
CA ASP A 348 -8.95 4.08 -15.04
C ASP A 348 -9.20 3.66 -13.59
N TYR A 349 -8.51 2.62 -13.13
CA TYR A 349 -8.55 2.18 -11.74
C TYR A 349 -7.21 2.56 -11.06
N PRO A 350 -7.24 3.32 -9.95
CA PRO A 350 -6.01 3.68 -9.24
C PRO A 350 -5.26 2.42 -8.79
N GLY A 351 -3.99 2.33 -9.16
CA GLY A 351 -3.17 1.19 -8.78
C GLY A 351 -3.25 -0.03 -9.69
N GLU A 352 -3.92 0.08 -10.85
CA GLU A 352 -3.89 -1.02 -11.83
C GLU A 352 -2.54 -1.08 -12.57
N THR A 353 -2.05 -2.30 -12.79
CA THR A 353 -0.91 -2.56 -13.66
C THR A 353 -1.37 -2.66 -15.11
N ILE A 354 -0.86 -1.80 -15.98
CA ILE A 354 -1.17 -1.82 -17.41
C ILE A 354 -0.26 -2.83 -18.11
N VAL A 355 -0.87 -3.88 -18.66
CA VAL A 355 -0.18 -4.92 -19.43
C VAL A 355 -0.33 -4.66 -20.92
N ARG A 356 0.83 -4.54 -21.61
CA ARG A 356 0.91 -4.45 -23.07
C ARG A 356 1.78 -5.58 -23.58
N ALA A 357 1.44 -6.18 -24.73
CA ALA A 357 2.36 -7.07 -25.40
C ALA A 357 3.54 -6.23 -25.92
N ASP A 358 4.74 -6.69 -25.69
CA ASP A 358 5.92 -6.15 -26.36
C ASP A 358 5.74 -6.38 -27.87
N ASN A 359 5.87 -5.31 -28.67
CA ASN A 359 5.82 -5.38 -30.13
C ASN A 359 7.03 -6.10 -30.70
#